data_00d5c9805bf7f138a61924c2a33b46f8
#
_entry.id   00d5c9805bf7f138a61924c2a33b46f8
#
_cell.length_a   1.000
_cell.length_b   1.000
_cell.length_c   1.000
_cell.angle_alpha   90.00
_cell.angle_beta   90.00
_cell.angle_gamma   90.00
#
_symmetry.space_group_name_H-M   'P 1'
#
loop_
_entity.id
_entity.type
_entity.pdbx_description
1 polymer ?
#
loop_
_entity_poly.entity_id
_entity_poly.type
_entity_poly.pdbx_seq_one_letter_code
_entity_poly.pdbx_strand_id
1 'polypeptide(L)'
;MPATFLTGATGFIGSEVLRRLLGADPDRRIYVLVRAETSIFAARRGREVLFRLFFEDHEATADAKRRITWVPGDLTRPGLGMERGARQAIADECEELIHAAASTDWDLPLEEAEAVNVAGVEAISDLAAEATRSGRLRRLIHVSTAYVAGRRNGVIQSEDLPGPAGPFSNTYEQTKAKAERFLRARMGEMPITVVRPSIVVGDSHTGRTFNFNVIYFPIKLLYRGLLPVVPGRRSTTLDIVPVDYVCDGLLALGRDAAAAGQTYHLTADEDAMPVMEFTDRVIGYFNEHRAAGGQPPLRRPRLVSPRIWGLYSWWLAQRHRGRPRHLLNAFSAYRPYIATEKRFVAASTRRLLEGKVPYPRIESYLLRVADYAVTREWGKDVSWDPSLLVSSGDLPTTPA
;
A
#
# COMPACT_ATOMS: atom_id res chain seq x y z
N MET A 1 18.33 -10.32 21.15
CA MET A 1 17.81 -10.67 19.81
C MET A 1 17.25 -9.40 19.19
N PRO A 2 17.47 -9.17 17.89
CA PRO A 2 16.88 -8.01 17.23
C PRO A 2 15.35 -8.10 17.25
N ALA A 3 14.69 -6.98 17.52
CA ALA A 3 13.23 -6.92 17.51
C ALA A 3 12.74 -5.78 16.63
N THR A 4 11.62 -6.00 15.95
CA THR A 4 10.97 -5.02 15.07
C THR A 4 9.52 -4.82 15.51
N PHE A 5 9.08 -3.58 15.59
CA PHE A 5 7.66 -3.25 15.75
C PHE A 5 7.06 -2.86 14.41
N LEU A 6 5.95 -3.49 14.04
CA LEU A 6 5.28 -3.28 12.76
C LEU A 6 3.81 -2.89 12.98
N THR A 7 3.37 -1.85 12.30
CA THR A 7 1.94 -1.54 12.14
C THR A 7 1.48 -1.77 10.71
N GLY A 8 0.19 -2.04 10.52
CA GLY A 8 -0.36 -2.20 9.17
C GLY A 8 -0.19 -3.59 8.55
N ALA A 9 0.21 -4.62 9.32
CA ALA A 9 0.35 -5.99 8.82
C ALA A 9 -0.94 -6.62 8.28
N THR A 10 -2.09 -6.06 8.59
CA THR A 10 -3.38 -6.46 7.99
C THR A 10 -3.61 -5.88 6.58
N GLY A 11 -2.83 -4.87 6.19
CA GLY A 11 -2.86 -4.23 4.88
C GLY A 11 -1.90 -4.87 3.87
N PHE A 12 -1.93 -4.40 2.62
CA PHE A 12 -1.17 -5.00 1.52
C PHE A 12 0.35 -4.89 1.71
N ILE A 13 0.88 -3.69 1.86
CA ILE A 13 2.34 -3.48 2.04
C ILE A 13 2.80 -4.08 3.37
N GLY A 14 2.10 -3.83 4.47
CA GLY A 14 2.53 -4.28 5.80
C GLY A 14 2.56 -5.81 5.94
N SER A 15 1.64 -6.54 5.31
CA SER A 15 1.68 -8.01 5.31
C SER A 15 2.87 -8.55 4.49
N GLU A 16 3.18 -7.95 3.35
CA GLU A 16 4.35 -8.34 2.56
C GLU A 16 5.69 -7.96 3.24
N VAL A 17 5.73 -6.85 3.99
CA VAL A 17 6.87 -6.51 4.87
C VAL A 17 7.01 -7.56 5.96
N LEU A 18 5.91 -7.97 6.62
CA LEU A 18 5.93 -9.01 7.65
C LEU A 18 6.51 -10.34 7.10
N ARG A 19 6.07 -10.76 5.91
CA ARG A 19 6.57 -11.97 5.25
C ARG A 19 8.09 -11.91 5.04
N ARG A 20 8.63 -10.76 4.60
CA ARG A 20 10.06 -10.56 4.37
C ARG A 20 10.86 -10.50 5.66
N LEU A 21 10.35 -9.87 6.71
CA LEU A 21 10.99 -9.86 8.02
C LEU A 21 11.14 -11.28 8.58
N LEU A 22 10.11 -12.12 8.41
CA LEU A 22 10.16 -13.52 8.81
C LEU A 22 11.16 -14.33 8.00
N GLY A 23 11.29 -14.09 6.70
CA GLY A 23 12.24 -14.80 5.84
C GLY A 23 13.69 -14.35 5.95
N ALA A 24 13.93 -13.11 6.42
CA ALA A 24 15.27 -12.52 6.40
C ALA A 24 16.15 -12.87 7.61
N ASP A 25 15.57 -13.14 8.76
CA ASP A 25 16.31 -13.35 10.01
C ASP A 25 15.47 -14.29 10.92
N PRO A 26 15.88 -15.55 11.11
CA PRO A 26 15.12 -16.55 11.88
C PRO A 26 15.03 -16.23 13.36
N ASP A 27 15.92 -15.42 13.91
CA ASP A 27 15.97 -15.07 15.34
C ASP A 27 15.24 -13.76 15.65
N ARG A 28 14.73 -13.05 14.63
CA ARG A 28 14.07 -11.75 14.81
C ARG A 28 12.69 -11.91 15.45
N ARG A 29 12.47 -11.22 16.55
CA ARG A 29 11.15 -11.06 17.18
C ARG A 29 10.38 -9.92 16.51
N ILE A 30 9.08 -10.10 16.30
CA ILE A 30 8.25 -9.10 15.63
C ILE A 30 7.03 -8.81 16.51
N TYR A 31 6.92 -7.57 16.95
CA TYR A 31 5.72 -7.04 17.60
C TYR A 31 4.83 -6.44 16.53
N VAL A 32 3.59 -6.91 16.42
CA VAL A 32 2.65 -6.45 15.38
C VAL A 32 1.43 -5.82 16.03
N LEU A 33 1.27 -4.50 15.84
CA LEU A 33 0.06 -3.81 16.28
C LEU A 33 -1.12 -4.18 15.38
N VAL A 34 -2.18 -4.66 15.97
CA VAL A 34 -3.45 -4.93 15.29
C VAL A 34 -4.61 -4.24 16.00
N ARG A 35 -5.53 -3.66 15.26
CA ARG A 35 -6.71 -3.01 15.83
C ARG A 35 -7.59 -4.06 16.49
N ALA A 36 -7.51 -4.15 17.80
CA ALA A 36 -8.22 -5.11 18.64
C ALA A 36 -8.33 -4.59 20.08
N GLU A 37 -9.38 -4.98 20.79
CA GLU A 37 -9.57 -4.62 22.19
C GLU A 37 -8.85 -5.56 23.15
N THR A 38 -8.64 -6.80 22.75
CA THR A 38 -8.00 -7.82 23.58
C THR A 38 -6.97 -8.63 22.80
N SER A 39 -6.06 -9.29 23.54
CA SER A 39 -5.07 -10.21 22.96
C SER A 39 -5.68 -11.38 22.21
N ILE A 40 -6.87 -11.86 22.61
CA ILE A 40 -7.60 -12.92 21.91
C ILE A 40 -8.02 -12.46 20.52
N PHE A 41 -8.61 -11.27 20.41
CA PHE A 41 -8.98 -10.69 19.11
C PHE A 41 -7.77 -10.34 18.26
N ALA A 42 -6.68 -9.85 18.88
CA ALA A 42 -5.43 -9.61 18.19
C ALA A 42 -4.86 -10.89 17.58
N ALA A 43 -4.80 -11.97 18.35
CA ALA A 43 -4.35 -13.28 17.88
C ALA A 43 -5.24 -13.85 16.77
N ARG A 44 -6.56 -13.66 16.85
CA ARG A 44 -7.49 -14.06 15.78
C ARG A 44 -7.17 -13.34 14.48
N ARG A 45 -7.05 -12.01 14.51
CA ARG A 45 -6.66 -11.23 13.32
C ARG A 45 -5.27 -11.61 12.81
N GLY A 46 -4.34 -11.93 13.72
CA GLY A 46 -3.03 -12.45 13.37
C GLY A 46 -3.09 -13.75 12.58
N ARG A 47 -3.95 -14.70 12.99
CA ARG A 47 -4.16 -15.94 12.23
C ARG A 47 -4.68 -15.67 10.81
N GLU A 48 -5.56 -14.69 10.65
CA GLU A 48 -6.04 -14.27 9.33
C GLU A 48 -4.91 -13.74 8.43
N VAL A 49 -3.98 -12.98 9.00
CA VAL A 49 -2.80 -12.50 8.27
C VAL A 49 -1.89 -13.67 7.90
N LEU A 50 -1.56 -14.56 8.83
CA LEU A 50 -0.70 -15.70 8.56
C LEU A 50 -1.29 -16.65 7.52
N PHE A 51 -2.59 -16.91 7.60
CA PHE A 51 -3.29 -17.69 6.59
C PHE A 51 -3.15 -17.10 5.18
N ARG A 52 -3.35 -15.77 5.03
CA ARG A 52 -3.17 -15.12 3.74
C ARG A 52 -1.73 -15.17 3.22
N LEU A 53 -0.74 -15.13 4.11
CA LEU A 53 0.67 -15.13 3.73
C LEU A 53 1.19 -16.52 3.39
N PHE A 54 0.81 -17.53 4.15
CA PHE A 54 1.42 -18.85 4.16
C PHE A 54 0.46 -20.02 3.86
N PHE A 55 -0.79 -19.76 3.59
CA PHE A 55 -1.92 -20.68 3.30
C PHE A 55 -1.65 -22.19 3.53
N GLU A 56 -0.83 -22.82 2.69
CA GLU A 56 -0.51 -24.25 2.75
C GLU A 56 0.87 -24.54 3.37
N ASP A 57 1.65 -23.49 3.71
CA ASP A 57 2.95 -23.66 4.35
C ASP A 57 2.81 -23.70 5.87
N HIS A 58 2.60 -24.93 6.39
CA HIS A 58 2.43 -25.16 7.82
C HIS A 58 3.70 -24.89 8.63
N GLU A 59 4.88 -25.12 8.05
CA GLU A 59 6.17 -24.89 8.72
C GLU A 59 6.43 -23.39 8.88
N ALA A 60 6.29 -22.60 7.81
CA ALA A 60 6.40 -21.16 7.86
C ALA A 60 5.35 -20.54 8.81
N THR A 61 4.13 -21.07 8.83
CA THR A 61 3.07 -20.64 9.77
C THR A 61 3.45 -20.93 11.22
N ALA A 62 4.01 -22.10 11.51
CA ALA A 62 4.45 -22.48 12.87
C ALA A 62 5.64 -21.63 13.32
N ASP A 63 6.60 -21.36 12.44
CA ASP A 63 7.72 -20.46 12.70
C ASP A 63 7.24 -19.03 13.00
N ALA A 64 6.39 -18.48 12.16
CA ALA A 64 5.81 -17.15 12.35
C ALA A 64 5.08 -17.02 13.70
N LYS A 65 4.32 -18.04 14.10
CA LYS A 65 3.62 -18.05 15.40
C LYS A 65 4.57 -17.97 16.60
N ARG A 66 5.77 -18.53 16.53
CA ARG A 66 6.77 -18.45 17.61
C ARG A 66 7.41 -17.08 17.73
N ARG A 67 7.54 -16.36 16.62
CA ARG A 67 8.32 -15.12 16.49
C ARG A 67 7.49 -13.84 16.56
N ILE A 68 6.18 -13.94 16.33
CA ILE A 68 5.28 -12.80 16.33
C ILE A 68 4.52 -12.68 17.64
N THR A 69 4.58 -11.48 18.22
CA THR A 69 3.70 -11.04 19.30
C THR A 69 2.64 -10.10 18.71
N TRP A 70 1.37 -10.56 18.69
CA TRP A 70 0.24 -9.76 18.26
C TRP A 70 -0.18 -8.83 19.38
N VAL A 71 0.02 -7.53 19.20
CA VAL A 71 -0.24 -6.49 20.19
C VAL A 71 -1.61 -5.87 19.92
N PRO A 72 -2.59 -5.99 20.85
CA PRO A 72 -3.85 -5.27 20.70
C PRO A 72 -3.63 -3.78 20.86
N GLY A 73 -4.34 -2.98 20.07
CA GLY A 73 -4.29 -1.53 20.14
C GLY A 73 -5.10 -0.85 19.04
N ASP A 74 -5.05 0.46 18.99
CA ASP A 74 -5.73 1.28 18.00
C ASP A 74 -4.96 2.59 17.77
N LEU A 75 -4.63 2.89 16.51
CA LEU A 75 -3.91 4.12 16.14
C LEU A 75 -4.64 5.41 16.55
N THR A 76 -5.96 5.36 16.67
CA THR A 76 -6.80 6.51 17.01
C THR A 76 -6.86 6.78 18.51
N ARG A 77 -6.30 5.89 19.33
CA ARG A 77 -6.34 6.01 20.80
C ARG A 77 -5.01 6.53 21.36
N PRO A 78 -5.01 7.29 22.44
CA PRO A 78 -3.80 7.70 23.12
C PRO A 78 -2.87 6.52 23.43
N GLY A 79 -1.55 6.70 23.22
CA GLY A 79 -0.58 5.62 23.41
C GLY A 79 -0.77 4.42 22.50
N LEU A 80 -1.41 4.59 21.33
CA LEU A 80 -1.80 3.52 20.40
C LEU A 80 -2.83 2.54 20.97
N GLY A 81 -3.53 2.90 22.05
CA GLY A 81 -4.43 2.01 22.76
C GLY A 81 -3.77 0.75 23.31
N MET A 82 -2.45 0.71 23.39
CA MET A 82 -1.70 -0.42 23.92
C MET A 82 -1.66 -0.41 25.44
N GLU A 83 -1.57 -1.59 26.02
CA GLU A 83 -1.25 -1.76 27.43
C GLU A 83 0.14 -1.19 27.73
N ARG A 84 0.31 -0.52 28.88
CA ARG A 84 1.56 0.13 29.27
C ARG A 84 2.77 -0.82 29.26
N GLY A 85 2.59 -2.07 29.73
CA GLY A 85 3.65 -3.08 29.73
C GLY A 85 4.10 -3.46 28.33
N ALA A 86 3.17 -3.63 27.39
CA ALA A 86 3.48 -3.94 25.99
C ALA A 86 4.20 -2.75 25.31
N ARG A 87 3.76 -1.52 25.57
CA ARG A 87 4.41 -0.31 25.04
C ARG A 87 5.85 -0.18 25.55
N GLN A 88 6.07 -0.40 26.84
CA GLN A 88 7.42 -0.36 27.45
C GLN A 88 8.33 -1.43 26.86
N ALA A 89 7.85 -2.67 26.73
CA ALA A 89 8.62 -3.76 26.12
C ALA A 89 9.06 -3.43 24.67
N ILE A 90 8.16 -2.82 23.88
CA ILE A 90 8.49 -2.39 22.52
C ILE A 90 9.56 -1.30 22.53
N ALA A 91 9.45 -0.29 23.42
CA ALA A 91 10.42 0.78 23.53
C ALA A 91 11.81 0.28 23.98
N ASP A 92 11.88 -0.76 24.81
CA ASP A 92 13.11 -1.30 25.35
C ASP A 92 13.77 -2.35 24.45
N GLU A 93 13.01 -3.06 23.61
CA GLU A 93 13.52 -4.18 22.84
C GLU A 93 13.66 -3.88 21.32
N CYS A 94 12.81 -3.01 20.75
CA CYS A 94 12.77 -2.84 19.31
C CYS A 94 13.88 -1.89 18.80
N GLU A 95 14.63 -2.39 17.83
CA GLU A 95 15.63 -1.61 17.09
C GLU A 95 15.04 -0.90 15.88
N GLU A 96 13.94 -1.44 15.34
CA GLU A 96 13.25 -0.91 14.15
C GLU A 96 11.76 -0.75 14.44
N LEU A 97 11.21 0.40 14.08
CA LEU A 97 9.78 0.64 14.03
C LEU A 97 9.38 0.86 12.57
N ILE A 98 8.44 0.06 12.05
CA ILE A 98 7.92 0.17 10.69
C ILE A 98 6.44 0.55 10.76
N HIS A 99 6.14 1.76 10.31
CA HIS A 99 4.77 2.26 10.29
C HIS A 99 4.19 2.24 8.88
N ALA A 100 3.46 1.15 8.55
CA ALA A 100 2.78 0.96 7.28
C ALA A 100 1.24 1.04 7.40
N ALA A 101 0.72 1.30 8.60
CA ALA A 101 -0.71 1.47 8.80
C ALA A 101 -1.18 2.86 8.36
N ALA A 102 -2.25 2.91 7.60
CA ALA A 102 -2.95 4.13 7.22
C ALA A 102 -4.37 3.80 6.77
N SER A 103 -5.29 4.75 6.87
CA SER A 103 -6.50 4.71 6.06
C SER A 103 -6.18 5.20 4.66
N THR A 104 -6.50 4.39 3.65
CA THR A 104 -6.35 4.70 2.23
C THR A 104 -7.69 5.04 1.58
N ASP A 105 -8.71 5.28 2.38
CA ASP A 105 -10.03 5.68 1.93
C ASP A 105 -9.98 7.16 1.49
N TRP A 106 -10.33 7.44 0.25
CA TRP A 106 -10.27 8.78 -0.33
C TRP A 106 -11.48 9.63 0.03
N ASP A 107 -12.59 8.99 0.41
CA ASP A 107 -13.88 9.62 0.72
C ASP A 107 -14.09 9.76 2.24
N LEU A 108 -13.12 9.32 3.06
CA LEU A 108 -13.21 9.43 4.51
C LEU A 108 -13.26 10.90 4.94
N PRO A 109 -14.16 11.31 5.85
CA PRO A 109 -14.16 12.66 6.43
C PRO A 109 -12.76 13.04 6.95
N LEU A 110 -12.38 14.31 6.78
CA LEU A 110 -11.03 14.78 7.12
C LEU A 110 -10.64 14.47 8.57
N GLU A 111 -11.56 14.70 9.51
CA GLU A 111 -11.33 14.45 10.94
C GLU A 111 -11.03 12.97 11.22
N GLU A 112 -11.78 12.05 10.62
CA GLU A 112 -11.57 10.62 10.75
C GLU A 112 -10.26 10.18 10.08
N ALA A 113 -9.95 10.75 8.91
CA ALA A 113 -8.69 10.49 8.22
C ALA A 113 -7.49 11.02 9.01
N GLU A 114 -7.60 12.20 9.66
CA GLU A 114 -6.57 12.75 10.55
C GLU A 114 -6.38 11.92 11.81
N ALA A 115 -7.45 11.43 12.41
CA ALA A 115 -7.35 10.55 13.59
C ALA A 115 -6.51 9.30 13.32
N VAL A 116 -6.60 8.71 12.13
CA VAL A 116 -5.80 7.53 11.75
C VAL A 116 -4.42 7.93 11.23
N ASN A 117 -4.37 8.82 10.24
CA ASN A 117 -3.16 9.06 9.46
C ASN A 117 -2.22 10.09 10.08
N VAL A 118 -2.71 10.99 10.94
CA VAL A 118 -1.91 12.03 11.60
C VAL A 118 -1.68 11.67 13.06
N ALA A 119 -2.74 11.56 13.87
CA ALA A 119 -2.60 11.23 15.28
C ALA A 119 -1.93 9.85 15.49
N GLY A 120 -2.19 8.88 14.62
CA GLY A 120 -1.50 7.59 14.62
C GLY A 120 0.01 7.75 14.40
N VAL A 121 0.43 8.61 13.46
CA VAL A 121 1.86 8.91 13.21
C VAL A 121 2.48 9.65 14.40
N GLU A 122 1.78 10.59 15.00
CA GLU A 122 2.26 11.28 16.22
C GLU A 122 2.51 10.29 17.35
N ALA A 123 1.57 9.38 17.61
CA ALA A 123 1.69 8.35 18.64
C ALA A 123 2.84 7.35 18.38
N ILE A 124 3.08 6.98 17.10
CA ILE A 124 4.24 6.17 16.69
C ILE A 124 5.55 6.93 16.89
N SER A 125 5.57 8.21 16.57
CA SER A 125 6.75 9.06 16.76
C SER A 125 7.10 9.21 18.24
N ASP A 126 6.10 9.28 19.12
CA ASP A 126 6.33 9.33 20.59
C ASP A 126 6.90 8.00 21.09
N LEU A 127 6.42 6.85 20.61
CA LEU A 127 7.01 5.55 20.89
C LEU A 127 8.45 5.46 20.38
N ALA A 128 8.72 5.98 19.17
CA ALA A 128 10.07 6.05 18.63
C ALA A 128 11.00 6.92 19.49
N ALA A 129 10.50 8.04 20.03
CA ALA A 129 11.27 8.87 20.94
C ALA A 129 11.57 8.14 22.28
N GLU A 130 10.64 7.33 22.79
CA GLU A 130 10.89 6.45 23.94
C GLU A 130 12.00 5.43 23.63
N ALA A 131 11.93 4.73 22.50
CA ALA A 131 12.95 3.79 22.07
C ALA A 131 14.31 4.45 21.75
N THR A 132 14.31 5.71 21.33
CA THR A 132 15.55 6.50 21.17
C THR A 132 16.20 6.78 22.51
N ARG A 133 15.42 7.16 23.52
CA ARG A 133 15.94 7.41 24.89
C ARG A 133 16.50 6.16 25.57
N SER A 134 15.94 4.98 25.25
CA SER A 134 16.51 3.71 25.74
C SER A 134 17.78 3.28 24.96
N GLY A 135 18.21 4.04 23.95
CA GLY A 135 19.38 3.74 23.13
C GLY A 135 19.20 2.55 22.18
N ARG A 136 17.96 2.11 21.97
CA ARG A 136 17.66 0.94 21.14
C ARG A 136 17.33 1.28 19.70
N LEU A 137 16.59 2.35 19.45
CA LEU A 137 16.09 2.66 18.13
C LEU A 137 17.21 2.96 17.13
N ARG A 138 17.29 2.15 16.09
CA ARG A 138 18.16 2.37 14.93
C ARG A 138 17.41 3.05 13.80
N ARG A 139 16.09 2.80 13.66
CA ARG A 139 15.29 3.34 12.56
C ARG A 139 13.80 3.37 12.88
N LEU A 140 13.16 4.51 12.56
CA LEU A 140 11.72 4.60 12.29
C LEU A 140 11.51 4.72 10.77
N ILE A 141 10.85 3.74 10.17
CA ILE A 141 10.47 3.77 8.75
C ILE A 141 8.99 4.11 8.65
N HIS A 142 8.67 5.20 7.95
CA HIS A 142 7.28 5.59 7.68
C HIS A 142 6.93 5.38 6.21
N VAL A 143 5.90 4.57 5.95
CA VAL A 143 5.34 4.39 4.61
C VAL A 143 4.36 5.54 4.32
N SER A 144 4.81 6.48 3.51
CA SER A 144 4.02 7.59 2.96
C SER A 144 3.48 7.23 1.57
N THR A 145 3.35 8.19 0.69
CA THR A 145 2.99 8.00 -0.72
C THR A 145 3.61 9.10 -1.58
N ALA A 146 3.96 8.80 -2.83
CA ALA A 146 4.40 9.82 -3.78
C ALA A 146 3.30 10.85 -4.06
N TYR A 147 2.05 10.47 -3.84
CA TYR A 147 0.88 11.35 -4.07
C TYR A 147 0.67 12.42 -2.99
N VAL A 148 1.51 12.52 -1.96
CA VAL A 148 1.59 13.73 -1.11
C VAL A 148 1.89 15.00 -1.92
N ALA A 149 2.39 14.85 -3.14
CA ALA A 149 2.56 15.94 -4.10
C ALA A 149 1.24 16.64 -4.48
N GLY A 150 0.08 15.99 -4.22
CA GLY A 150 -1.23 16.56 -4.56
C GLY A 150 -1.42 16.70 -6.07
N ARG A 151 -2.11 17.77 -6.53
CA ARG A 151 -2.37 18.07 -7.95
C ARG A 151 -1.24 18.81 -8.67
N ARG A 152 -0.03 18.84 -8.11
CA ARG A 152 1.14 19.40 -8.79
C ARG A 152 1.44 18.59 -10.04
N ASN A 153 1.91 19.28 -11.08
CA ASN A 153 2.40 18.67 -12.32
C ASN A 153 3.92 18.85 -12.43
N GLY A 154 4.51 18.11 -13.38
CA GLY A 154 5.94 18.18 -13.68
C GLY A 154 6.78 17.25 -12.84
N VAL A 155 8.04 17.59 -12.66
CA VAL A 155 9.04 16.82 -11.93
C VAL A 155 8.85 17.04 -10.43
N ILE A 156 8.71 15.95 -9.67
CA ILE A 156 8.51 15.94 -8.22
C ILE A 156 9.73 15.27 -7.58
N GLN A 157 10.47 16.02 -6.79
CA GLN A 157 11.61 15.48 -6.03
C GLN A 157 11.17 14.84 -4.72
N SER A 158 12.00 14.00 -4.14
CA SER A 158 11.70 13.35 -2.84
C SER A 158 11.64 14.37 -1.68
N GLU A 159 12.30 15.50 -1.80
CA GLU A 159 12.29 16.59 -0.85
C GLU A 159 11.03 17.47 -0.96
N ASP A 160 10.33 17.40 -2.09
CA ASP A 160 9.14 18.21 -2.34
C ASP A 160 7.97 17.77 -1.43
N LEU A 161 7.46 18.70 -0.66
CA LEU A 161 6.27 18.51 0.16
C LEU A 161 5.42 19.78 0.13
N PRO A 162 4.17 19.74 -0.38
CA PRO A 162 3.29 20.90 -0.38
C PRO A 162 3.01 21.41 1.03
N GLY A 163 2.77 22.72 1.15
CA GLY A 163 2.34 23.34 2.40
C GLY A 163 0.97 22.83 2.88
N PRO A 164 0.50 23.26 4.06
CA PRO A 164 -0.77 22.80 4.65
C PRO A 164 -1.99 23.00 3.76
N ALA A 165 -2.04 24.11 3.01
CA ALA A 165 -3.08 24.41 2.04
C ALA A 165 -2.79 23.89 0.63
N GLY A 166 -1.97 22.85 0.51
CA GLY A 166 -1.57 22.28 -0.78
C GLY A 166 -2.74 21.83 -1.64
N PRO A 167 -2.53 21.69 -2.96
CA PRO A 167 -3.57 21.33 -3.91
C PRO A 167 -3.88 19.83 -3.86
N PHE A 168 -4.36 19.30 -2.73
CA PHE A 168 -4.68 17.90 -2.57
C PHE A 168 -5.96 17.50 -3.32
N SER A 169 -6.02 16.27 -3.77
CA SER A 169 -7.16 15.73 -4.51
C SER A 169 -8.20 15.09 -3.59
N ASN A 170 -7.78 14.63 -2.41
CA ASN A 170 -8.61 13.94 -1.42
C ASN A 170 -7.99 14.06 -0.02
N THR A 171 -8.73 13.60 0.97
CA THR A 171 -8.33 13.62 2.40
C THR A 171 -7.14 12.72 2.69
N TYR A 172 -6.97 11.61 1.93
CA TYR A 172 -5.81 10.74 2.04
C TYR A 172 -4.50 11.46 1.72
N GLU A 173 -4.40 12.13 0.55
CA GLU A 173 -3.21 12.90 0.17
C GLU A 173 -2.90 14.00 1.20
N GLN A 174 -3.93 14.71 1.65
CA GLN A 174 -3.82 15.80 2.62
C GLN A 174 -3.27 15.30 3.96
N THR A 175 -3.86 14.24 4.51
CA THR A 175 -3.47 13.70 5.82
C THR A 175 -2.10 13.02 5.79
N LYS A 176 -1.74 12.32 4.70
CA LYS A 176 -0.39 11.76 4.50
C LYS A 176 0.66 12.87 4.42
N ALA A 177 0.38 13.97 3.71
CA ALA A 177 1.29 15.12 3.65
C ALA A 177 1.43 15.82 5.02
N LYS A 178 0.35 15.93 5.80
CA LYS A 178 0.36 16.50 7.16
C LYS A 178 1.21 15.62 8.11
N ALA A 179 1.01 14.31 8.09
CA ALA A 179 1.75 13.35 8.88
C ALA A 179 3.26 13.35 8.54
N GLU A 180 3.58 13.37 7.24
CA GLU A 180 4.97 13.42 6.82
C GLU A 180 5.66 14.73 7.22
N ARG A 181 4.96 15.87 7.16
CA ARG A 181 5.49 17.16 7.62
C ARG A 181 5.84 17.12 9.11
N PHE A 182 4.98 16.50 9.92
CA PHE A 182 5.22 16.28 11.34
C PHE A 182 6.50 15.45 11.57
N LEU A 183 6.67 14.34 10.85
CA LEU A 183 7.86 13.49 10.97
C LEU A 183 9.13 14.19 10.49
N ARG A 184 9.07 14.96 9.39
CA ARG A 184 10.23 15.71 8.88
C ARG A 184 10.76 16.72 9.89
N ALA A 185 9.90 17.36 10.66
CA ALA A 185 10.30 18.28 11.70
C ALA A 185 11.11 17.59 12.82
N ARG A 186 10.96 16.25 12.95
CA ARG A 186 11.63 15.42 13.98
C ARG A 186 12.83 14.61 13.46
N MET A 187 13.16 14.73 12.18
CA MET A 187 14.29 13.98 11.59
C MET A 187 15.66 14.33 12.17
N GLY A 188 15.82 15.53 12.76
CA GLY A 188 17.02 15.91 13.49
C GLY A 188 17.14 15.29 14.89
N GLU A 189 16.03 14.77 15.44
CA GLU A 189 15.95 14.21 16.79
C GLU A 189 16.02 12.67 16.79
N MET A 190 15.57 12.05 15.69
CA MET A 190 15.40 10.61 15.57
C MET A 190 15.78 10.09 14.19
N PRO A 191 16.24 8.84 14.06
CA PRO A 191 16.64 8.25 12.79
C PRO A 191 15.41 7.85 11.95
N ILE A 192 14.68 8.83 11.42
CA ILE A 192 13.47 8.63 10.61
C ILE A 192 13.83 8.49 9.14
N THR A 193 13.24 7.50 8.46
CA THR A 193 13.26 7.36 7.01
C THR A 193 11.83 7.36 6.49
N VAL A 194 11.51 8.23 5.55
CA VAL A 194 10.20 8.27 4.89
C VAL A 194 10.31 7.61 3.52
N VAL A 195 9.39 6.70 3.23
CA VAL A 195 9.33 5.99 1.95
C VAL A 195 8.02 6.31 1.26
N ARG A 196 8.11 6.75 0.01
CA ARG A 196 6.97 7.17 -0.82
C ARG A 196 6.80 6.24 -2.03
N PRO A 197 6.06 5.15 -1.92
CA PRO A 197 5.67 4.38 -3.10
C PRO A 197 4.67 5.15 -3.96
N SER A 198 4.67 4.87 -5.27
CA SER A 198 3.63 5.27 -6.20
C SER A 198 2.43 4.29 -6.12
N ILE A 199 1.77 3.96 -7.24
CA ILE A 199 0.69 2.97 -7.26
C ILE A 199 1.30 1.58 -7.11
N VAL A 200 1.02 0.92 -5.97
CA VAL A 200 1.55 -0.41 -5.68
C VAL A 200 0.60 -1.47 -6.24
N VAL A 201 1.15 -2.37 -7.04
CA VAL A 201 0.43 -3.51 -7.61
C VAL A 201 0.96 -4.84 -7.08
N GLY A 202 0.44 -5.96 -7.59
CA GLY A 202 0.86 -7.31 -7.21
C GLY A 202 2.36 -7.55 -7.38
N ASP A 203 2.80 -8.65 -6.82
CA ASP A 203 4.18 -9.14 -6.87
C ASP A 203 4.67 -9.31 -8.32
N SER A 204 5.88 -8.87 -8.64
CA SER A 204 6.39 -8.85 -10.01
C SER A 204 6.60 -10.25 -10.59
N HIS A 205 6.82 -11.26 -9.77
CA HIS A 205 7.09 -12.63 -10.17
C HIS A 205 5.84 -13.49 -10.32
N THR A 206 4.82 -13.24 -9.47
CA THR A 206 3.62 -14.07 -9.35
C THR A 206 2.32 -13.34 -9.72
N GLY A 207 2.35 -12.02 -9.80
CA GLY A 207 1.17 -11.18 -9.93
C GLY A 207 0.32 -11.09 -8.65
N ARG A 208 0.68 -11.82 -7.60
CA ARG A 208 -0.12 -11.99 -6.39
C ARG A 208 -0.42 -10.67 -5.70
N THR A 209 -1.71 -10.46 -5.44
CA THR A 209 -2.22 -9.35 -4.63
C THR A 209 -3.45 -9.80 -3.85
N PHE A 210 -3.74 -9.16 -2.73
CA PHE A 210 -5.04 -9.25 -2.07
C PHE A 210 -5.74 -7.88 -2.01
N ASN A 211 -5.15 -6.88 -2.67
CA ASN A 211 -5.73 -5.56 -2.78
C ASN A 211 -6.02 -5.25 -4.26
N PHE A 212 -7.28 -5.42 -4.66
CA PHE A 212 -7.74 -5.16 -6.02
C PHE A 212 -8.30 -3.74 -6.21
N ASN A 213 -7.73 -2.78 -5.50
CA ASN A 213 -8.10 -1.36 -5.57
C ASN A 213 -7.27 -0.60 -6.62
N VAL A 214 -7.47 0.72 -6.68
CA VAL A 214 -6.74 1.67 -7.54
C VAL A 214 -6.70 1.19 -9.00
N ILE A 215 -5.56 0.72 -9.50
CA ILE A 215 -5.38 0.38 -10.92
C ILE A 215 -6.21 -0.84 -11.38
N TYR A 216 -6.54 -1.74 -10.47
CA TYR A 216 -7.33 -2.93 -10.81
C TYR A 216 -8.77 -2.61 -11.21
N PHE A 217 -9.34 -1.53 -10.70
CA PHE A 217 -10.68 -1.12 -11.10
C PHE A 217 -10.76 -0.69 -12.58
N PRO A 218 -9.92 0.22 -13.09
CA PRO A 218 -9.83 0.50 -14.53
C PRO A 218 -9.56 -0.74 -15.38
N ILE A 219 -8.64 -1.61 -14.97
CA ILE A 219 -8.33 -2.86 -15.69
C ILE A 219 -9.58 -3.74 -15.78
N LYS A 220 -10.34 -3.87 -14.70
CA LYS A 220 -11.61 -4.63 -14.67
C LYS A 220 -12.67 -4.04 -15.62
N LEU A 221 -12.74 -2.71 -15.72
CA LEU A 221 -13.65 -2.06 -16.68
C LEU A 221 -13.21 -2.30 -18.12
N LEU A 222 -11.90 -2.28 -18.40
CA LEU A 222 -11.35 -2.66 -19.72
C LEU A 222 -11.70 -4.10 -20.06
N TYR A 223 -11.45 -5.05 -19.16
CA TYR A 223 -11.76 -6.47 -19.32
C TYR A 223 -13.24 -6.73 -19.66
N ARG A 224 -14.13 -5.92 -19.05
CA ARG A 224 -15.60 -6.02 -19.30
C ARG A 224 -16.08 -5.23 -20.52
N GLY A 225 -15.19 -4.53 -21.21
CA GLY A 225 -15.57 -3.67 -22.34
C GLY A 225 -16.42 -2.45 -21.94
N LEU A 226 -16.36 -2.04 -20.66
CA LEU A 226 -17.17 -0.95 -20.10
C LEU A 226 -16.46 0.41 -20.12
N LEU A 227 -15.24 0.48 -20.66
CA LEU A 227 -14.45 1.71 -20.74
C LEU A 227 -14.20 2.12 -22.18
N PRO A 228 -15.15 2.80 -22.85
CA PRO A 228 -15.02 3.19 -24.27
C PRO A 228 -14.07 4.36 -24.48
N VAL A 229 -13.80 5.13 -23.41
CA VAL A 229 -12.89 6.28 -23.41
C VAL A 229 -12.03 6.29 -22.16
N VAL A 230 -10.79 6.75 -22.28
CA VAL A 230 -9.85 6.96 -21.17
C VAL A 230 -9.55 8.46 -21.10
N PRO A 231 -9.76 9.12 -19.94
CA PRO A 231 -9.36 10.51 -19.79
C PRO A 231 -7.85 10.60 -19.65
N GLY A 232 -7.25 11.59 -20.31
CA GLY A 232 -5.80 11.84 -20.24
C GLY A 232 -5.31 12.67 -21.40
N ARG A 233 -4.01 12.82 -21.43
CA ARG A 233 -3.25 13.40 -22.54
C ARG A 233 -2.29 12.35 -23.07
N ARG A 234 -1.70 12.58 -24.25
CA ARG A 234 -0.70 11.65 -24.80
C ARG A 234 0.55 11.53 -23.93
N SER A 235 0.86 12.58 -23.19
CA SER A 235 1.97 12.66 -22.22
C SER A 235 1.64 12.11 -20.84
N THR A 236 0.38 11.70 -20.57
CA THR A 236 0.00 11.13 -19.28
C THR A 236 0.62 9.75 -19.11
N THR A 237 1.39 9.58 -18.03
CA THR A 237 2.01 8.31 -17.64
C THR A 237 1.38 7.74 -16.38
N LEU A 238 1.46 6.44 -16.22
CA LEU A 238 1.09 5.69 -15.03
C LEU A 238 2.37 5.26 -14.31
N ASP A 239 2.58 5.79 -13.13
CA ASP A 239 3.68 5.37 -12.27
C ASP A 239 3.18 4.24 -11.38
N ILE A 240 3.61 3.03 -11.68
CA ILE A 240 3.19 1.78 -11.04
C ILE A 240 4.42 0.99 -10.65
N VAL A 241 4.44 0.44 -9.44
CA VAL A 241 5.53 -0.38 -8.92
C VAL A 241 4.98 -1.64 -8.25
N PRO A 242 5.65 -2.79 -8.33
CA PRO A 242 5.19 -4.00 -7.71
C PRO A 242 5.55 -4.04 -6.22
N VAL A 243 4.74 -4.77 -5.44
CA VAL A 243 4.84 -4.80 -3.97
C VAL A 243 6.15 -5.39 -3.46
N ASP A 244 6.73 -6.34 -4.18
CA ASP A 244 8.04 -6.91 -3.86
C ASP A 244 9.14 -5.86 -3.91
N TYR A 245 9.24 -5.06 -4.98
CA TYR A 245 10.18 -3.95 -5.08
C TYR A 245 9.98 -2.92 -3.95
N VAL A 246 8.72 -2.58 -3.63
CA VAL A 246 8.42 -1.62 -2.57
C VAL A 246 8.87 -2.15 -1.20
N CYS A 247 8.58 -3.41 -0.88
CA CYS A 247 8.93 -3.98 0.42
C CYS A 247 10.42 -4.25 0.57
N ASP A 248 11.07 -4.76 -0.48
CA ASP A 248 12.51 -4.99 -0.48
C ASP A 248 13.29 -3.67 -0.41
N GLY A 249 12.84 -2.65 -1.17
CA GLY A 249 13.40 -1.31 -1.11
C GLY A 249 13.24 -0.64 0.25
N LEU A 250 12.04 -0.75 0.85
CA LEU A 250 11.76 -0.24 2.19
C LEU A 250 12.71 -0.85 3.23
N LEU A 251 12.88 -2.17 3.22
CA LEU A 251 13.74 -2.87 4.17
C LEU A 251 15.22 -2.59 3.92
N ALA A 252 15.65 -2.47 2.66
CA ALA A 252 17.02 -2.12 2.32
C ALA A 252 17.37 -0.69 2.76
N LEU A 253 16.48 0.28 2.53
CA LEU A 253 16.61 1.67 3.02
C LEU A 253 16.62 1.71 4.56
N GLY A 254 15.78 0.91 5.21
CA GLY A 254 15.76 0.82 6.68
C GLY A 254 17.07 0.33 7.28
N ARG A 255 17.83 -0.50 6.58
CA ARG A 255 19.12 -1.03 7.01
C ARG A 255 20.30 -0.12 6.66
N ASP A 256 20.12 0.83 5.74
CA ASP A 256 21.18 1.74 5.32
C ASP A 256 21.26 2.95 6.25
N ALA A 257 22.41 3.15 6.89
CA ALA A 257 22.63 4.28 7.81
C ALA A 257 22.46 5.65 7.11
N ALA A 258 22.85 5.73 5.83
CA ALA A 258 22.74 6.95 5.04
C ALA A 258 21.28 7.36 4.73
N ALA A 259 20.34 6.44 4.91
CA ALA A 259 18.92 6.73 4.67
C ALA A 259 18.23 7.43 5.87
N ALA A 260 18.91 7.60 6.99
CA ALA A 260 18.36 8.34 8.14
C ALA A 260 18.17 9.82 7.81
N GLY A 261 17.06 10.40 8.26
CA GLY A 261 16.75 11.82 8.05
C GLY A 261 16.36 12.15 6.60
N GLN A 262 16.05 11.15 5.79
CA GLN A 262 15.79 11.33 4.36
C GLN A 262 14.42 10.79 3.93
N THR A 263 13.96 11.25 2.77
CA THR A 263 12.75 10.78 2.10
C THR A 263 13.11 10.16 0.76
N TYR A 264 12.52 9.01 0.44
CA TYR A 264 12.81 8.25 -0.78
C TYR A 264 11.54 7.92 -1.56
N HIS A 265 11.59 8.13 -2.87
CA HIS A 265 10.56 7.67 -3.79
C HIS A 265 10.84 6.21 -4.22
N LEU A 266 9.89 5.31 -3.99
CA LEU A 266 9.86 3.98 -4.60
C LEU A 266 8.86 4.01 -5.75
N THR A 267 9.31 4.51 -6.90
CA THR A 267 8.49 4.88 -8.06
C THR A 267 9.14 4.44 -9.36
N ALA A 268 8.35 4.44 -10.44
CA ALA A 268 8.85 4.11 -11.77
C ALA A 268 9.73 5.21 -12.38
N ASP A 269 9.53 6.48 -12.00
CA ASP A 269 10.30 7.65 -12.50
C ASP A 269 10.20 7.77 -14.04
N GLU A 270 11.34 7.67 -14.73
CA GLU A 270 11.41 7.74 -16.20
C GLU A 270 10.79 6.53 -16.90
N ASP A 271 10.68 5.40 -16.20
CA ASP A 271 10.07 4.18 -16.70
C ASP A 271 8.54 4.13 -16.50
N ALA A 272 7.91 5.23 -16.02
CA ALA A 272 6.46 5.31 -15.92
C ALA A 272 5.81 5.18 -17.32
N MET A 273 4.88 4.22 -17.44
CA MET A 273 4.33 3.82 -18.74
C MET A 273 3.26 4.79 -19.23
N PRO A 274 3.27 5.22 -20.50
CA PRO A 274 2.17 6.00 -21.07
C PRO A 274 0.82 5.28 -20.93
N VAL A 275 -0.22 6.01 -20.52
CA VAL A 275 -1.55 5.42 -20.21
C VAL A 275 -2.16 4.64 -21.39
N MET A 276 -1.89 5.08 -22.62
CA MET A 276 -2.39 4.37 -23.80
C MET A 276 -1.57 3.13 -24.11
N GLU A 277 -0.28 3.13 -23.90
CA GLU A 277 0.57 1.94 -24.01
C GLU A 277 0.16 0.88 -22.99
N PHE A 278 -0.03 1.28 -21.73
CA PHE A 278 -0.60 0.42 -20.70
C PHE A 278 -1.93 -0.21 -21.15
N THR A 279 -2.83 0.63 -21.67
CA THR A 279 -4.16 0.20 -22.14
C THR A 279 -4.05 -0.79 -23.30
N ASP A 280 -3.18 -0.51 -24.28
CA ASP A 280 -2.97 -1.36 -25.45
C ASP A 280 -2.41 -2.74 -25.07
N ARG A 281 -1.42 -2.79 -24.17
CA ARG A 281 -0.85 -4.05 -23.69
C ARG A 281 -1.89 -4.90 -22.96
N VAL A 282 -2.67 -4.30 -22.05
CA VAL A 282 -3.71 -5.00 -21.29
C VAL A 282 -4.84 -5.50 -22.19
N ILE A 283 -5.29 -4.68 -23.14
CA ILE A 283 -6.35 -5.11 -24.10
C ILE A 283 -5.82 -6.18 -25.04
N GLY A 284 -4.59 -6.07 -25.53
CA GLY A 284 -3.96 -7.10 -26.37
C GLY A 284 -3.99 -8.46 -25.67
N TYR A 285 -3.51 -8.50 -24.43
CA TYR A 285 -3.53 -9.69 -23.58
C TYR A 285 -4.96 -10.26 -23.42
N PHE A 286 -5.93 -9.41 -23.08
CA PHE A 286 -7.31 -9.86 -22.93
C PHE A 286 -7.91 -10.38 -24.25
N ASN A 287 -7.57 -9.80 -25.39
CA ASN A 287 -8.06 -10.23 -26.69
C ASN A 287 -7.47 -11.58 -27.10
N GLU A 288 -6.24 -11.90 -26.75
CA GLU A 288 -5.66 -13.23 -26.95
C GLU A 288 -6.45 -14.29 -26.16
N HIS A 289 -6.76 -14.04 -24.90
CA HIS A 289 -7.57 -14.93 -24.07
C HIS A 289 -9.00 -15.07 -24.58
N ARG A 290 -9.61 -13.97 -25.03
CA ARG A 290 -10.98 -13.97 -25.60
C ARG A 290 -11.04 -14.74 -26.92
N ALA A 291 -10.03 -14.59 -27.77
CA ALA A 291 -9.93 -15.35 -29.02
C ALA A 291 -9.84 -16.86 -28.76
N ALA A 292 -9.05 -17.28 -27.79
CA ALA A 292 -8.97 -18.68 -27.36
C ALA A 292 -10.33 -19.23 -26.86
N GLY A 293 -11.17 -18.37 -26.24
CA GLY A 293 -12.52 -18.69 -25.78
C GLY A 293 -13.64 -18.43 -26.81
N GLY A 294 -13.32 -18.12 -28.07
CA GLY A 294 -14.31 -17.82 -29.12
C GLY A 294 -15.14 -16.54 -28.89
N GLN A 295 -14.65 -15.62 -28.03
CA GLN A 295 -15.36 -14.39 -27.71
C GLN A 295 -14.92 -13.24 -28.61
N PRO A 296 -15.80 -12.25 -28.89
CA PRO A 296 -15.45 -11.11 -29.74
C PRO A 296 -14.38 -10.24 -29.04
N PRO A 297 -13.44 -9.61 -29.79
CA PRO A 297 -12.38 -8.81 -29.22
C PRO A 297 -12.93 -7.54 -28.55
N LEU A 298 -12.25 -7.11 -27.49
CA LEU A 298 -12.49 -5.82 -26.86
C LEU A 298 -12.05 -4.68 -27.78
N ARG A 299 -12.85 -3.64 -27.82
CA ARG A 299 -12.49 -2.43 -28.58
C ARG A 299 -11.50 -1.58 -27.79
N ARG A 300 -10.49 -1.05 -28.48
CA ARG A 300 -9.57 -0.07 -27.92
C ARG A 300 -10.32 1.19 -27.49
N PRO A 301 -10.21 1.65 -26.25
CA PRO A 301 -10.81 2.92 -25.82
C PRO A 301 -10.12 4.12 -26.48
N ARG A 302 -10.87 5.20 -26.65
CA ARG A 302 -10.32 6.45 -27.18
C ARG A 302 -9.77 7.33 -26.06
N LEU A 303 -8.59 7.88 -26.26
CA LEU A 303 -8.05 8.90 -25.38
C LEU A 303 -8.83 10.21 -25.57
N VAL A 304 -9.35 10.77 -24.49
CA VAL A 304 -10.10 12.03 -24.50
C VAL A 304 -9.50 13.01 -23.50
N SER A 305 -9.58 14.32 -23.83
CA SER A 305 -9.11 15.31 -22.87
C SER A 305 -9.96 15.28 -21.59
N PRO A 306 -9.41 15.70 -20.43
CA PRO A 306 -10.16 15.76 -19.16
C PRO A 306 -11.43 16.61 -19.24
N ARG A 307 -11.49 17.61 -20.15
CA ARG A 307 -12.68 18.44 -20.40
C ARG A 307 -13.78 17.64 -21.11
N ILE A 308 -13.42 16.91 -22.16
CA ILE A 308 -14.36 16.05 -22.92
C ILE A 308 -14.87 14.93 -22.00
N TRP A 309 -14.00 14.34 -21.18
CA TRP A 309 -14.41 13.36 -20.17
C TRP A 309 -15.45 13.94 -19.20
N GLY A 310 -15.25 15.18 -18.72
CA GLY A 310 -16.21 15.85 -17.83
C GLY A 310 -17.60 15.97 -18.48
N LEU A 311 -17.68 16.38 -19.75
CA LEU A 311 -18.94 16.47 -20.51
C LEU A 311 -19.56 15.09 -20.73
N TYR A 312 -18.76 14.09 -21.11
CA TYR A 312 -19.21 12.72 -21.33
C TYR A 312 -19.75 12.07 -20.05
N SER A 313 -19.05 12.22 -18.94
CA SER A 313 -19.46 11.67 -17.65
C SER A 313 -20.73 12.35 -17.12
N TRP A 314 -20.85 13.67 -17.29
CA TRP A 314 -22.07 14.42 -16.97
C TRP A 314 -23.25 13.94 -17.81
N TRP A 315 -23.09 13.82 -19.14
CA TRP A 315 -24.12 13.35 -20.04
C TRP A 315 -24.59 11.93 -19.72
N LEU A 316 -23.68 11.01 -19.43
CA LEU A 316 -23.99 9.65 -18.98
C LEU A 316 -24.77 9.64 -17.66
N ALA A 317 -24.37 10.49 -16.70
CA ALA A 317 -25.04 10.60 -15.41
C ALA A 317 -26.50 11.10 -15.55
N GLN A 318 -26.79 11.91 -16.56
CA GLN A 318 -28.17 12.38 -16.84
C GLN A 318 -29.04 11.31 -17.51
N ARG A 319 -28.45 10.48 -18.39
CA ARG A 319 -29.22 9.50 -19.18
C ARG A 319 -29.47 8.18 -18.47
N HIS A 320 -28.59 7.80 -17.53
CA HIS A 320 -28.66 6.49 -16.87
C HIS A 320 -28.88 6.67 -15.37
N ARG A 321 -30.12 6.43 -14.91
CA ARG A 321 -30.43 6.26 -13.48
C ARG A 321 -30.08 4.83 -13.07
N GLY A 322 -29.02 4.62 -12.26
CA GLY A 322 -28.64 3.30 -11.75
C GLY A 322 -27.15 2.94 -11.88
N ARG A 323 -26.85 1.64 -12.11
CA ARG A 323 -25.47 1.07 -12.13
C ARG A 323 -24.41 1.86 -12.93
N PRO A 324 -24.70 2.43 -14.12
CA PRO A 324 -23.71 3.23 -14.85
C PRO A 324 -23.24 4.48 -14.09
N ARG A 325 -24.11 5.11 -13.30
CA ARG A 325 -23.75 6.30 -12.51
C ARG A 325 -22.75 5.99 -11.40
N HIS A 326 -22.88 4.85 -10.71
CA HIS A 326 -21.92 4.42 -9.69
C HIS A 326 -20.55 4.11 -10.29
N LEU A 327 -20.49 3.50 -11.47
CA LEU A 327 -19.23 3.23 -12.17
C LEU A 327 -18.52 4.53 -12.58
N LEU A 328 -19.28 5.51 -13.07
CA LEU A 328 -18.74 6.82 -13.45
C LEU A 328 -18.22 7.61 -12.23
N ASN A 329 -18.97 7.59 -11.15
CA ASN A 329 -18.54 8.24 -9.90
C ASN A 329 -17.27 7.59 -9.35
N ALA A 330 -17.23 6.25 -9.31
CA ALA A 330 -16.04 5.53 -8.91
C ALA A 330 -14.83 5.86 -9.82
N PHE A 331 -15.03 5.94 -11.14
CA PHE A 331 -13.94 6.32 -12.05
C PHE A 331 -13.53 7.78 -11.91
N SER A 332 -14.43 8.67 -11.50
CA SER A 332 -14.12 10.09 -11.28
C SER A 332 -13.11 10.29 -10.14
N ALA A 333 -13.09 9.41 -9.15
CA ALA A 333 -12.09 9.43 -8.07
C ALA A 333 -10.66 9.17 -8.59
N TYR A 334 -10.50 8.46 -9.71
CA TYR A 334 -9.20 8.20 -10.35
C TYR A 334 -8.73 9.34 -11.27
N ARG A 335 -9.61 10.28 -11.62
CA ARG A 335 -9.29 11.38 -12.52
C ARG A 335 -8.04 12.17 -12.13
N PRO A 336 -7.79 12.52 -10.86
CA PRO A 336 -6.58 13.24 -10.46
C PRO A 336 -5.29 12.47 -10.77
N TYR A 337 -5.34 11.14 -10.83
CA TYR A 337 -4.17 10.27 -11.03
C TYR A 337 -3.87 10.03 -12.51
N ILE A 338 -4.87 10.07 -13.38
CA ILE A 338 -4.74 9.85 -14.83
C ILE A 338 -4.84 11.13 -15.67
N ALA A 339 -5.13 12.27 -15.04
CA ALA A 339 -5.24 13.57 -15.72
C ALA A 339 -4.08 14.52 -15.41
N THR A 340 -3.13 14.12 -14.57
CA THR A 340 -1.96 14.90 -14.17
C THR A 340 -0.68 14.33 -14.79
N GLU A 341 0.23 15.21 -15.15
CA GLU A 341 1.54 14.86 -15.70
C GLU A 341 2.56 14.99 -14.58
N LYS A 342 2.85 13.90 -13.88
CA LYS A 342 3.80 13.83 -12.77
C LYS A 342 4.90 12.84 -13.08
N ARG A 343 6.13 13.21 -12.78
CA ARG A 343 7.28 12.31 -12.71
C ARG A 343 7.88 12.37 -11.32
N PHE A 344 7.81 11.28 -10.59
CA PHE A 344 8.39 11.17 -9.25
C PHE A 344 9.83 10.69 -9.35
N VAL A 345 10.79 11.58 -9.11
CA VAL A 345 12.22 11.29 -9.26
C VAL A 345 12.67 10.27 -8.22
N ALA A 346 13.27 9.17 -8.67
CA ALA A 346 13.77 8.07 -7.84
C ALA A 346 15.30 7.90 -7.90
N ALA A 347 16.03 8.86 -8.45
CA ALA A 347 17.47 8.74 -8.69
C ALA A 347 18.27 8.46 -7.40
N SER A 348 17.97 9.13 -6.29
CA SER A 348 18.60 8.90 -4.99
C SER A 348 18.30 7.50 -4.46
N THR A 349 17.06 7.06 -4.58
CA THR A 349 16.61 5.72 -4.20
C THR A 349 17.33 4.65 -5.02
N ARG A 350 17.32 4.78 -6.36
CA ARG A 350 17.97 3.81 -7.27
C ARG A 350 19.45 3.65 -6.96
N ARG A 351 20.16 4.76 -6.66
CA ARG A 351 21.59 4.74 -6.28
C ARG A 351 21.81 3.96 -4.98
N LEU A 352 21.01 4.17 -3.93
CA LEU A 352 21.16 3.45 -2.67
C LEU A 352 20.77 1.97 -2.76
N LEU A 353 19.86 1.64 -3.66
CA LEU A 353 19.38 0.27 -3.87
C LEU A 353 20.18 -0.49 -4.93
N GLU A 354 21.11 0.15 -5.62
CA GLU A 354 21.95 -0.46 -6.64
C GLU A 354 22.71 -1.68 -6.08
N GLY A 355 22.62 -2.80 -6.79
CA GLY A 355 23.19 -4.07 -6.35
C GLY A 355 22.50 -4.76 -5.17
N LYS A 356 21.50 -4.11 -4.53
CA LYS A 356 20.75 -4.64 -3.39
C LYS A 356 19.34 -5.07 -3.76
N VAL A 357 18.63 -4.23 -4.51
CA VAL A 357 17.23 -4.44 -4.89
C VAL A 357 17.07 -4.10 -6.38
N PRO A 358 16.86 -5.10 -7.23
CA PRO A 358 16.67 -4.85 -8.66
C PRO A 358 15.36 -4.09 -8.89
N TYR A 359 15.41 -3.06 -9.75
CA TYR A 359 14.21 -2.36 -10.17
C TYR A 359 13.52 -3.11 -11.32
N PRO A 360 12.28 -3.61 -11.16
CA PRO A 360 11.56 -4.29 -12.22
C PRO A 360 10.85 -3.28 -13.12
N ARG A 361 11.10 -3.37 -14.43
CA ARG A 361 10.36 -2.56 -15.42
C ARG A 361 8.92 -3.05 -15.56
N ILE A 362 7.98 -2.13 -15.77
CA ILE A 362 6.54 -2.43 -15.82
C ILE A 362 6.20 -3.48 -16.90
N GLU A 363 6.92 -3.48 -18.02
CA GLU A 363 6.72 -4.44 -19.09
C GLU A 363 6.95 -5.89 -18.66
N SER A 364 7.81 -6.10 -17.66
CA SER A 364 8.16 -7.44 -17.19
C SER A 364 7.10 -8.10 -16.31
N TYR A 365 6.17 -7.32 -15.72
CA TYR A 365 5.20 -7.84 -14.74
C TYR A 365 3.75 -7.45 -15.02
N LEU A 366 3.47 -6.43 -15.86
CA LEU A 366 2.13 -5.90 -16.09
C LEU A 366 1.11 -6.99 -16.45
N LEU A 367 1.45 -7.83 -17.43
CA LEU A 367 0.53 -8.86 -17.92
C LEU A 367 0.30 -9.95 -16.87
N ARG A 368 1.31 -10.27 -16.06
CA ARG A 368 1.19 -11.23 -14.96
C ARG A 368 0.27 -10.72 -13.85
N VAL A 369 0.35 -9.41 -13.55
CA VAL A 369 -0.57 -8.74 -12.60
C VAL A 369 -2.00 -8.72 -13.14
N ALA A 370 -2.18 -8.47 -14.44
CA ALA A 370 -3.49 -8.50 -15.08
C ALA A 370 -4.08 -9.92 -15.11
N ASP A 371 -3.26 -10.92 -15.43
CA ASP A 371 -3.64 -12.35 -15.43
C ASP A 371 -4.11 -12.79 -14.04
N TYR A 372 -3.31 -12.52 -13.02
CA TYR A 372 -3.68 -12.84 -11.65
C TYR A 372 -5.01 -12.22 -11.23
N ALA A 373 -5.26 -10.97 -11.61
CA ALA A 373 -6.51 -10.30 -11.29
C ALA A 373 -7.73 -10.94 -11.96
N VAL A 374 -7.60 -11.39 -13.21
CA VAL A 374 -8.65 -12.12 -13.94
C VAL A 374 -8.87 -13.50 -13.34
N THR A 375 -7.81 -14.28 -13.16
CA THR A 375 -7.83 -15.64 -12.61
C THR A 375 -8.44 -15.69 -11.20
N ARG A 376 -8.17 -14.67 -10.37
CA ARG A 376 -8.76 -14.54 -9.04
C ARG A 376 -10.10 -13.78 -9.01
N GLU A 377 -10.75 -13.66 -10.17
CA GLU A 377 -12.05 -12.99 -10.30
C GLU A 377 -12.12 -11.63 -9.57
N TRP A 378 -11.01 -10.86 -9.59
CA TRP A 378 -10.93 -9.56 -8.92
C TRP A 378 -11.11 -9.64 -7.40
N GLY A 379 -10.63 -10.69 -6.79
CA GLY A 379 -10.72 -10.93 -5.35
C GLY A 379 -12.02 -11.57 -4.87
N LYS A 380 -12.89 -12.00 -5.77
CA LYS A 380 -14.11 -12.74 -5.38
C LYS A 380 -13.83 -14.19 -5.03
N ASP A 381 -12.80 -14.79 -5.66
CA ASP A 381 -12.41 -16.20 -5.46
C ASP A 381 -11.62 -16.41 -4.16
N VAL A 382 -11.29 -15.35 -3.44
CA VAL A 382 -10.76 -15.46 -2.07
C VAL A 382 -11.94 -15.55 -1.13
N SER A 383 -12.67 -16.70 -1.18
CA SER A 383 -13.65 -17.02 -0.16
C SER A 383 -12.91 -17.30 1.15
N TRP A 384 -12.78 -16.28 1.94
CA TRP A 384 -12.46 -16.42 3.35
C TRP A 384 -13.57 -17.23 4.01
N ASP A 385 -13.29 -18.51 4.28
CA ASP A 385 -14.15 -19.34 5.12
C ASP A 385 -13.57 -19.36 6.55
N PRO A 386 -14.22 -18.66 7.50
CA PRO A 386 -13.79 -18.68 8.89
C PRO A 386 -13.80 -20.08 9.52
N SER A 387 -14.54 -21.04 8.94
CA SER A 387 -14.63 -22.40 9.45
C SER A 387 -13.36 -23.22 9.23
N LEU A 388 -12.52 -22.83 8.25
CA LEU A 388 -11.22 -23.47 8.00
C LEU A 388 -10.18 -23.15 9.09
N LEU A 389 -10.47 -22.21 10.00
CA LEU A 389 -9.61 -21.91 11.16
C LEU A 389 -9.93 -22.75 12.39
N VAL A 390 -11.01 -23.51 12.37
CA VAL A 390 -11.40 -24.40 13.45
C VAL A 390 -10.85 -25.80 13.17
N SER A 391 -9.53 -25.95 13.13
CA SER A 391 -8.93 -27.25 13.35
C SER A 391 -9.06 -27.55 14.85
N SER A 392 -9.81 -28.61 15.12
CA SER A 392 -10.00 -29.29 16.40
C SER A 392 -8.78 -29.18 17.33
N GLY A 393 -8.85 -28.37 18.38
CA GLY A 393 -7.91 -28.41 19.49
C GLY A 393 -7.80 -27.19 20.39
N ASP A 394 -8.17 -25.99 19.95
CA ASP A 394 -7.86 -24.74 20.67
C ASP A 394 -9.09 -23.92 21.12
N LEU A 395 -10.21 -24.57 21.41
CA LEU A 395 -11.30 -23.91 22.14
C LEU A 395 -11.15 -24.26 23.63
N PRO A 396 -10.92 -23.27 24.52
CA PRO A 396 -11.13 -23.53 25.94
C PRO A 396 -12.59 -23.86 26.15
N THR A 397 -12.86 -25.06 26.66
CA THR A 397 -14.18 -25.48 27.16
C THR A 397 -14.60 -24.50 28.23
N THR A 398 -15.68 -23.79 27.97
CA THR A 398 -16.36 -22.94 28.98
C THR A 398 -16.78 -23.86 30.14
N PRO A 399 -16.39 -23.59 31.40
CA PRO A 399 -16.99 -24.30 32.53
C PRO A 399 -18.42 -23.80 32.70
N ALA A 400 -19.29 -24.75 33.05
CA ALA A 400 -20.70 -24.57 33.32
C ALA A 400 -21.00 -23.61 34.47
#